data_d76ca696a2e09343b134a525ce7d60d6
#
_entry.id   d76ca696a2e09343b134a525ce7d60d6
#
_cell.length_a   1.000
_cell.length_b   1.000
_cell.length_c   1.000
_cell.angle_alpha   90.00
_cell.angle_beta   90.00
_cell.angle_gamma   90.00
#
_symmetry.space_group_name_H-M   'P 1'
#
loop_
_entity.id
_entity.type
_entity.pdbx_description
1 polymer ?
#
loop_
_entity_poly.entity_id
_entity_poly.type
_entity_poly.pdbx_seq_one_letter_code
_entity_poly.pdbx_strand_id
1 'polypeptide(L)'
;MQTAKDVLQSTQAHIDGQRLWQSLMELAQLGATAKGGVCRLALTDLDRQARDLFVQWTEAAGCTVSVDGVGNIFARRPGRNPQLPPVMTGSHIDTQPTGGKFDGCFGVLAGLEVLRTLNDLQIETEAPLEVVVWTNEEGSRFAPCMMGSGVFAEKFTLQETLAKRDAQGVSVGEALNAIGYAGTRAVSGHPVGAYFEAHIEQGPILEDQRKTIGVVLGALGQKWFDLTLRGVEAHAGPTPMHLRKDALVGASAVVAAVNRVALEHQPHACGTVGCLQAYPGSRNVIPGEVRMTLDFRHLEPARLDSMIAQVREVIAATAQQHGLTYTLTPTADFPPLYFDKGCVEAVRSAAQGLGMSHMDIVSGAGHDAIFLAELGPAGMIFVPCEGGISHNEIENADPKDLAAGCAVLLRAMLAAAQAVAQREAA
;
A
#
# COMPACT_ATOMS: atom_id res chain seq x y z
N MET A 1 -0.13 -33.05 -20.57
CA MET A 1 0.45 -31.90 -19.85
C MET A 1 -0.42 -30.69 -20.11
N GLN A 2 -0.81 -29.97 -19.06
CA GLN A 2 -1.58 -28.76 -19.16
C GLN A 2 -0.65 -27.61 -19.57
N THR A 3 -1.10 -26.73 -20.46
CA THR A 3 -0.29 -25.59 -20.92
C THR A 3 -0.73 -24.30 -20.22
N ALA A 4 0.10 -23.25 -20.26
CA ALA A 4 -0.28 -21.92 -19.78
C ALA A 4 -1.56 -21.42 -20.50
N LYS A 5 -1.73 -21.73 -21.78
CA LYS A 5 -2.93 -21.40 -22.56
C LYS A 5 -4.16 -22.12 -22.01
N ASP A 6 -4.04 -23.39 -21.61
CA ASP A 6 -5.16 -24.15 -21.04
C ASP A 6 -5.60 -23.54 -19.71
N VAL A 7 -4.66 -23.11 -18.85
CA VAL A 7 -4.99 -22.40 -17.59
C VAL A 7 -5.69 -21.08 -17.85
N LEU A 8 -5.23 -20.29 -18.83
CA LEU A 8 -5.83 -19.00 -19.18
C LEU A 8 -7.26 -19.16 -19.76
N GLN A 9 -7.55 -20.27 -20.42
CA GLN A 9 -8.86 -20.57 -21.00
C GLN A 9 -9.80 -21.37 -20.08
N SER A 10 -9.29 -21.92 -18.99
CA SER A 10 -10.07 -22.70 -18.01
C SER A 10 -10.99 -21.79 -17.20
N THR A 11 -12.11 -22.30 -16.75
CA THR A 11 -12.93 -21.66 -15.70
C THR A 11 -12.51 -22.09 -14.29
N GLN A 12 -11.56 -23.02 -14.17
CA GLN A 12 -11.07 -23.54 -12.91
C GLN A 12 -9.99 -22.64 -12.33
N ALA A 13 -10.04 -22.41 -11.02
CA ALA A 13 -9.08 -21.54 -10.32
C ALA A 13 -7.64 -22.11 -10.23
N HIS A 14 -7.48 -23.43 -10.20
CA HIS A 14 -6.22 -24.18 -10.06
C HIS A 14 -5.42 -23.96 -8.76
N ILE A 15 -5.66 -22.90 -8.02
CA ILE A 15 -4.94 -22.57 -6.78
C ILE A 15 -5.34 -23.53 -5.64
N ASP A 16 -4.38 -23.99 -4.85
CA ASP A 16 -4.61 -24.62 -3.56
C ASP A 16 -4.84 -23.57 -2.47
N GLY A 17 -6.11 -23.15 -2.33
CA GLY A 17 -6.50 -22.13 -1.34
C GLY A 17 -6.25 -22.57 0.11
N GLN A 18 -6.26 -23.89 0.40
CA GLN A 18 -5.98 -24.40 1.73
C GLN A 18 -4.47 -24.27 2.05
N ARG A 19 -3.60 -24.55 1.10
CA ARG A 19 -2.15 -24.39 1.25
C ARG A 19 -1.78 -22.92 1.42
N LEU A 20 -2.39 -22.02 0.63
CA LEU A 20 -2.22 -20.58 0.81
C LEU A 20 -2.62 -20.15 2.23
N TRP A 21 -3.80 -20.54 2.68
CA TRP A 21 -4.29 -20.22 4.02
C TRP A 21 -3.36 -20.75 5.12
N GLN A 22 -2.90 -21.99 5.00
CA GLN A 22 -1.97 -22.59 5.96
C GLN A 22 -0.65 -21.81 6.03
N SER A 23 -0.10 -21.41 4.88
CA SER A 23 1.13 -20.61 4.82
C SER A 23 0.93 -19.25 5.48
N LEU A 24 -0.22 -18.58 5.25
CA LEU A 24 -0.56 -17.32 5.93
C LEU A 24 -0.67 -17.49 7.44
N MET A 25 -1.35 -18.54 7.90
CA MET A 25 -1.52 -18.79 9.34
C MET A 25 -0.20 -19.20 10.02
N GLU A 26 0.69 -19.90 9.33
CA GLU A 26 2.03 -20.21 9.84
C GLU A 26 2.90 -18.96 9.96
N LEU A 27 2.93 -18.11 8.92
CA LEU A 27 3.64 -16.84 8.96
C LEU A 27 3.11 -15.92 10.07
N ALA A 28 1.80 -15.91 10.31
CA ALA A 28 1.14 -15.10 11.32
C ALA A 28 1.50 -15.50 12.77
N GLN A 29 2.08 -16.70 13.01
CA GLN A 29 2.59 -17.07 14.35
C GLN A 29 3.83 -16.25 14.74
N LEU A 30 4.60 -15.77 13.75
CA LEU A 30 5.78 -14.96 13.99
C LEU A 30 5.38 -13.52 14.29
N GLY A 31 5.32 -13.18 15.55
CA GLY A 31 4.85 -11.90 16.07
C GLY A 31 3.37 -11.87 16.46
N ALA A 32 2.72 -13.04 16.59
CA ALA A 32 1.31 -13.12 17.00
C ALA A 32 1.04 -12.36 18.31
N THR A 33 -0.03 -11.58 18.33
CA THR A 33 -0.45 -10.80 19.50
C THR A 33 -1.61 -11.47 20.25
N ALA A 34 -1.82 -11.08 21.49
CA ALA A 34 -2.90 -11.64 22.32
C ALA A 34 -4.30 -11.38 21.75
N LYS A 35 -4.47 -10.36 20.90
CA LYS A 35 -5.74 -10.01 20.26
C LYS A 35 -5.94 -10.66 18.89
N GLY A 36 -5.00 -11.48 18.46
CA GLY A 36 -5.09 -12.25 17.21
C GLY A 36 -4.49 -11.57 15.98
N GLY A 37 -3.83 -10.43 16.15
CA GLY A 37 -3.05 -9.76 15.13
C GLY A 37 -1.58 -10.16 15.11
N VAL A 38 -0.74 -9.36 14.45
CA VAL A 38 0.70 -9.56 14.31
C VAL A 38 1.46 -8.26 14.56
N CYS A 39 2.54 -8.33 15.35
CA CYS A 39 3.52 -7.27 15.48
C CYS A 39 4.89 -7.79 15.04
N ARG A 40 5.27 -7.54 13.81
CA ARG A 40 6.53 -7.95 13.18
C ARG A 40 7.16 -6.75 12.51
N LEU A 41 7.77 -5.88 13.32
CA LEU A 41 8.43 -4.68 12.80
C LEU A 41 9.64 -5.03 11.94
N ALA A 42 9.83 -4.25 10.88
CA ALA A 42 10.90 -4.44 9.91
C ALA A 42 12.28 -4.59 10.57
N LEU A 43 13.07 -5.52 10.06
CA LEU A 43 14.44 -5.78 10.46
C LEU A 43 14.62 -6.10 11.97
N THR A 44 13.58 -6.66 12.61
CA THR A 44 13.67 -7.29 13.94
C THR A 44 14.00 -8.77 13.83
N ASP A 45 14.26 -9.44 14.96
CA ASP A 45 14.45 -10.88 14.97
C ASP A 45 13.20 -11.66 14.53
N LEU A 46 12.01 -11.15 14.78
CA LEU A 46 10.75 -11.72 14.27
C LEU A 46 10.64 -11.59 12.74
N ASP A 47 11.04 -10.44 12.18
CA ASP A 47 11.10 -10.26 10.73
C ASP A 47 12.18 -11.16 10.11
N ARG A 48 13.33 -11.35 10.76
CA ARG A 48 14.34 -12.33 10.34
C ARG A 48 13.75 -13.74 10.23
N GLN A 49 13.05 -14.21 11.27
CA GLN A 49 12.41 -15.53 11.25
C GLN A 49 11.39 -15.67 10.12
N ALA A 50 10.60 -14.64 9.86
CA ALA A 50 9.64 -14.62 8.76
C ALA A 50 10.32 -14.66 7.38
N ARG A 51 11.44 -13.95 7.21
CA ARG A 51 12.28 -13.96 6.01
C ARG A 51 12.91 -15.35 5.81
N ASP A 52 13.47 -15.92 6.85
CA ASP A 52 14.05 -17.28 6.82
C ASP A 52 12.99 -18.31 6.39
N LEU A 53 11.78 -18.23 6.92
CA LEU A 53 10.65 -19.09 6.56
C LEU A 53 10.24 -18.93 5.08
N PHE A 54 10.13 -17.70 4.60
CA PHE A 54 9.84 -17.43 3.18
C PHE A 54 10.94 -17.98 2.26
N VAL A 55 12.22 -17.76 2.61
CA VAL A 55 13.35 -18.31 1.85
C VAL A 55 13.27 -19.84 1.80
N GLN A 56 13.06 -20.50 2.93
CA GLN A 56 12.90 -21.96 2.99
C GLN A 56 11.77 -22.46 2.07
N TRP A 57 10.62 -21.80 2.08
CA TRP A 57 9.48 -22.18 1.25
C TRP A 57 9.74 -22.00 -0.24
N THR A 58 10.41 -20.90 -0.62
CA THR A 58 10.69 -20.61 -2.03
C THR A 58 11.80 -21.49 -2.58
N GLU A 59 12.84 -21.80 -1.79
CA GLU A 59 13.86 -22.78 -2.18
C GLU A 59 13.27 -24.18 -2.33
N ALA A 60 12.37 -24.61 -1.42
CA ALA A 60 11.64 -25.86 -1.55
C ALA A 60 10.72 -25.91 -2.80
N ALA A 61 10.26 -24.75 -3.28
CA ALA A 61 9.53 -24.60 -4.54
C ALA A 61 10.46 -24.54 -5.78
N GLY A 62 11.78 -24.71 -5.60
CA GLY A 62 12.77 -24.73 -6.69
C GLY A 62 13.21 -23.36 -7.19
N CYS A 63 13.00 -22.32 -6.40
CA CYS A 63 13.45 -20.96 -6.74
C CYS A 63 14.92 -20.73 -6.37
N THR A 64 15.59 -19.86 -7.12
CA THR A 64 16.85 -19.26 -6.71
C THR A 64 16.55 -17.99 -5.93
N VAL A 65 17.06 -17.89 -4.70
CA VAL A 65 16.86 -16.74 -3.84
C VAL A 65 18.07 -15.82 -3.87
N SER A 66 17.84 -14.52 -3.95
CA SER A 66 18.87 -13.48 -3.82
C SER A 66 18.35 -12.32 -2.96
N VAL A 67 19.26 -11.64 -2.26
CA VAL A 67 18.95 -10.51 -1.39
C VAL A 67 19.78 -9.32 -1.83
N ASP A 68 19.17 -8.15 -1.87
CA ASP A 68 19.87 -6.92 -2.22
C ASP A 68 20.42 -6.16 -1.01
N GLY A 69 21.09 -5.03 -1.28
CA GLY A 69 21.77 -4.23 -0.25
C GLY A 69 20.83 -3.54 0.74
N VAL A 70 19.52 -3.44 0.47
CA VAL A 70 18.51 -2.90 1.40
C VAL A 70 17.67 -4.02 2.04
N GLY A 71 17.98 -5.29 1.70
CA GLY A 71 17.35 -6.46 2.28
C GLY A 71 16.09 -6.93 1.57
N ASN A 72 15.77 -6.43 0.38
CA ASN A 72 14.70 -7.00 -0.44
C ASN A 72 15.08 -8.44 -0.83
N ILE A 73 14.11 -9.37 -0.72
CA ILE A 73 14.31 -10.77 -1.07
C ILE A 73 13.66 -11.06 -2.42
N PHE A 74 14.39 -11.67 -3.33
CA PHE A 74 13.89 -12.03 -4.66
C PHE A 74 13.97 -13.55 -4.81
N ALA A 75 12.82 -14.20 -4.95
CA ALA A 75 12.69 -15.62 -5.23
C ALA A 75 12.37 -15.80 -6.71
N ARG A 76 13.35 -16.24 -7.51
CA ARG A 76 13.24 -16.36 -8.97
C ARG A 76 12.98 -17.80 -9.38
N ARG A 77 11.89 -18.03 -10.09
CA ARG A 77 11.60 -19.24 -10.85
C ARG A 77 12.01 -19.02 -12.31
N PRO A 78 12.87 -19.86 -12.90
CA PRO A 78 13.30 -19.68 -14.28
C PRO A 78 12.13 -19.82 -15.27
N GLY A 79 12.18 -19.09 -16.37
CA GLY A 79 11.38 -19.32 -17.56
C GLY A 79 12.16 -20.08 -18.62
N ARG A 80 11.53 -20.44 -19.73
CA ARG A 80 12.20 -21.04 -20.91
C ARG A 80 13.29 -20.15 -21.46
N ASN A 81 13.05 -18.83 -21.48
CA ASN A 81 14.07 -17.84 -21.81
C ASN A 81 14.45 -17.03 -20.57
N PRO A 82 15.53 -17.40 -19.87
CA PRO A 82 15.95 -16.75 -18.63
C PRO A 82 16.48 -15.31 -18.83
N GLN A 83 16.70 -14.88 -20.07
CA GLN A 83 17.18 -13.54 -20.40
C GLN A 83 16.05 -12.53 -20.53
N LEU A 84 14.81 -12.96 -20.64
CA LEU A 84 13.67 -12.06 -20.66
C LEU A 84 13.52 -11.34 -19.31
N PRO A 85 13.04 -10.08 -19.33
CA PRO A 85 12.64 -9.39 -18.11
C PRO A 85 11.63 -10.22 -17.32
N PRO A 86 11.80 -10.38 -15.99
CA PRO A 86 10.89 -11.19 -15.19
C PRO A 86 9.52 -10.53 -15.07
N VAL A 87 8.48 -11.35 -14.97
CA VAL A 87 7.20 -10.92 -14.43
C VAL A 87 7.28 -11.08 -12.91
N MET A 88 7.14 -9.97 -12.21
CA MET A 88 7.33 -9.89 -10.77
C MET A 88 5.98 -9.79 -10.06
N THR A 89 5.91 -10.33 -8.87
CA THR A 89 4.84 -10.11 -7.89
C THR A 89 5.45 -10.02 -6.51
N GLY A 90 4.76 -9.42 -5.58
CA GLY A 90 5.23 -9.34 -4.20
C GLY A 90 4.47 -8.30 -3.42
N SER A 91 4.92 -8.05 -2.23
CA SER A 91 4.51 -7.07 -1.25
C SER A 91 5.51 -7.12 -0.10
N HIS A 92 5.06 -6.89 1.14
CA HIS A 92 5.89 -6.88 2.34
C HIS A 92 5.45 -7.96 3.35
N ILE A 93 6.30 -8.21 4.34
CA ILE A 93 5.99 -9.09 5.47
C ILE A 93 6.18 -8.40 6.82
N ASP A 94 6.74 -7.18 6.85
CA ASP A 94 6.70 -6.33 8.05
C ASP A 94 5.29 -5.81 8.28
N THR A 95 4.97 -5.47 9.54
CA THR A 95 3.64 -5.06 9.96
C THR A 95 3.66 -3.78 10.77
N GLN A 96 2.49 -3.15 10.93
CA GLN A 96 2.27 -2.15 11.97
C GLN A 96 2.48 -2.75 13.37
N PRO A 97 2.72 -1.92 14.41
CA PRO A 97 2.82 -2.40 15.81
C PRO A 97 1.57 -3.14 16.30
N THR A 98 0.41 -2.80 15.73
CA THR A 98 -0.88 -3.45 15.97
C THR A 98 -1.45 -3.93 14.64
N GLY A 99 -0.64 -4.63 13.85
CA GLY A 99 -0.98 -5.07 12.51
C GLY A 99 -1.88 -6.29 12.45
N GLY A 100 -2.37 -6.57 11.25
CA GLY A 100 -3.13 -7.75 10.92
C GLY A 100 -2.26 -8.93 10.45
N LYS A 101 -2.92 -9.94 9.89
CA LYS A 101 -2.28 -11.17 9.39
C LYS A 101 -2.10 -11.17 7.88
N PHE A 102 -2.79 -10.30 7.15
CA PHE A 102 -2.96 -10.38 5.71
C PHE A 102 -2.33 -9.20 4.98
N ASP A 103 -2.28 -8.03 5.62
CA ASP A 103 -1.66 -6.83 5.10
C ASP A 103 -0.22 -7.10 4.63
N GLY A 104 0.05 -6.88 3.33
CA GLY A 104 1.31 -7.23 2.65
C GLY A 104 1.56 -8.74 2.53
N CYS A 105 1.42 -9.46 3.64
CA CYS A 105 1.70 -10.91 3.71
C CYS A 105 0.90 -11.72 2.69
N PHE A 106 -0.34 -11.31 2.40
CA PHE A 106 -1.15 -11.97 1.38
C PHE A 106 -0.50 -11.87 -0.01
N GLY A 107 -0.02 -10.70 -0.43
CA GLY A 107 0.61 -10.53 -1.74
C GLY A 107 1.85 -11.38 -1.93
N VAL A 108 2.70 -11.45 -0.90
CA VAL A 108 3.90 -12.29 -0.90
C VAL A 108 3.55 -13.78 -1.00
N LEU A 109 2.61 -14.25 -0.15
CA LEU A 109 2.27 -15.67 -0.10
C LEU A 109 1.37 -16.11 -1.26
N ALA A 110 0.56 -15.21 -1.83
CA ALA A 110 -0.12 -15.45 -3.10
C ALA A 110 0.90 -15.65 -4.24
N GLY A 111 1.96 -14.86 -4.29
CA GLY A 111 3.07 -15.07 -5.22
C GLY A 111 3.72 -16.44 -5.07
N LEU A 112 4.04 -16.85 -3.84
CA LEU A 112 4.58 -18.17 -3.55
C LEU A 112 3.61 -19.30 -4.00
N GLU A 113 2.30 -19.13 -3.73
CA GLU A 113 1.30 -20.12 -4.13
C GLU A 113 1.17 -20.22 -5.65
N VAL A 114 1.30 -19.10 -6.38
CA VAL A 114 1.38 -19.13 -7.86
C VAL A 114 2.54 -20.00 -8.32
N LEU A 115 3.75 -19.85 -7.75
CA LEU A 115 4.91 -20.65 -8.13
C LEU A 115 4.70 -22.14 -7.83
N ARG A 116 4.14 -22.48 -6.66
CA ARG A 116 3.79 -23.85 -6.27
C ARG A 116 2.76 -24.47 -7.22
N THR A 117 1.71 -23.73 -7.55
CA THR A 117 0.67 -24.17 -8.50
C THR A 117 1.25 -24.46 -9.88
N LEU A 118 2.14 -23.61 -10.39
CA LEU A 118 2.80 -23.84 -11.68
C LEU A 118 3.70 -25.11 -11.66
N ASN A 119 4.30 -25.42 -10.53
CA ASN A 119 5.06 -26.66 -10.34
C ASN A 119 4.15 -27.88 -10.33
N ASP A 120 3.03 -27.83 -9.59
CA ASP A 120 2.04 -28.91 -9.52
C ASP A 120 1.45 -29.23 -10.90
N LEU A 121 1.20 -28.19 -11.70
CA LEU A 121 0.69 -28.30 -13.07
C LEU A 121 1.78 -28.60 -14.10
N GLN A 122 3.05 -28.58 -13.71
CA GLN A 122 4.20 -28.74 -14.61
C GLN A 122 4.23 -27.74 -15.77
N ILE A 123 3.84 -26.48 -15.49
CA ILE A 123 3.80 -25.40 -16.48
C ILE A 123 5.10 -24.61 -16.42
N GLU A 124 5.76 -24.49 -17.56
CA GLU A 124 6.86 -23.54 -17.77
C GLU A 124 6.34 -22.27 -18.41
N THR A 125 6.77 -21.11 -17.88
CA THR A 125 6.50 -19.79 -18.47
C THR A 125 7.59 -19.40 -19.47
N GLU A 126 7.30 -18.54 -20.42
CA GLU A 126 8.32 -18.04 -21.36
C GLU A 126 9.32 -17.13 -20.63
N ALA A 127 8.81 -16.10 -19.93
CA ALA A 127 9.62 -15.24 -19.09
C ALA A 127 9.77 -15.83 -17.68
N PRO A 128 10.87 -15.50 -16.96
CA PRO A 128 11.02 -15.83 -15.54
C PRO A 128 9.93 -15.17 -14.70
N LEU A 129 9.61 -15.79 -13.54
CA LEU A 129 8.77 -15.21 -12.53
C LEU A 129 9.58 -14.91 -11.28
N GLU A 130 9.36 -13.76 -10.65
CA GLU A 130 9.98 -13.40 -9.37
C GLU A 130 8.92 -13.05 -8.32
N VAL A 131 9.04 -13.62 -7.13
CA VAL A 131 8.31 -13.16 -5.94
C VAL A 131 9.23 -12.33 -5.08
N VAL A 132 8.79 -11.12 -4.71
CA VAL A 132 9.63 -10.17 -3.96
C VAL A 132 9.02 -9.91 -2.59
N VAL A 133 9.88 -9.85 -1.57
CA VAL A 133 9.56 -9.28 -0.26
C VAL A 133 10.25 -7.94 -0.15
N TRP A 134 9.47 -6.87 -0.16
CA TRP A 134 9.98 -5.51 0.00
C TRP A 134 10.26 -5.22 1.47
N THR A 135 11.37 -4.55 1.73
CA THR A 135 11.83 -4.24 3.10
C THR A 135 11.20 -2.95 3.61
N ASN A 136 10.61 -3.01 4.81
CA ASN A 136 10.09 -1.84 5.54
C ASN A 136 9.08 -1.03 4.71
N GLU A 137 8.07 -1.71 4.17
CA GLU A 137 6.99 -1.05 3.44
C GLU A 137 6.17 -0.16 4.37
N GLU A 138 5.81 -0.66 5.54
CA GLU A 138 4.95 -0.01 6.52
C GLU A 138 5.53 1.29 7.10
N GLY A 139 6.84 1.46 7.09
CA GLY A 139 7.49 2.63 7.67
C GLY A 139 7.39 2.75 9.19
N SER A 140 6.84 1.76 9.87
CA SER A 140 6.54 1.79 11.30
C SER A 140 7.78 1.84 12.20
N ARG A 141 8.87 1.20 11.78
CA ARG A 141 10.13 1.25 12.50
C ARG A 141 11.08 2.29 11.93
N PHE A 142 11.19 2.36 10.61
CA PHE A 142 12.06 3.31 9.92
C PHE A 142 11.24 4.12 8.89
N ALA A 143 11.30 5.44 8.96
CA ALA A 143 10.72 6.30 7.95
C ALA A 143 11.72 6.54 6.78
N PRO A 144 11.23 6.62 5.53
CA PRO A 144 9.84 6.57 5.09
C PRO A 144 9.30 5.14 4.93
N CYS A 145 7.99 5.02 4.68
CA CYS A 145 7.35 3.79 4.18
C CYS A 145 7.81 3.44 2.75
N MET A 146 7.44 2.24 2.25
CA MET A 146 7.81 1.72 0.93
C MET A 146 9.32 1.81 0.67
N MET A 147 10.12 1.56 1.72
CA MET A 147 11.56 1.82 1.70
C MET A 147 12.30 0.92 0.70
N GLY A 148 12.01 -0.36 0.70
CA GLY A 148 12.67 -1.34 -0.15
C GLY A 148 12.41 -1.13 -1.63
N SER A 149 11.14 -0.98 -2.01
CA SER A 149 10.73 -0.67 -3.38
C SER A 149 11.19 0.72 -3.82
N GLY A 150 11.23 1.68 -2.90
CA GLY A 150 11.71 3.03 -3.17
C GLY A 150 13.21 3.07 -3.50
N VAL A 151 14.04 2.26 -2.85
CA VAL A 151 15.46 2.11 -3.22
C VAL A 151 15.59 1.37 -4.55
N PHE A 152 14.79 0.32 -4.78
CA PHE A 152 14.77 -0.43 -6.04
C PHE A 152 14.38 0.46 -7.23
N ALA A 153 13.43 1.38 -7.03
CA ALA A 153 12.96 2.35 -8.04
C ALA A 153 13.75 3.67 -8.05
N GLU A 154 14.90 3.73 -7.37
CA GLU A 154 15.79 4.91 -7.32
C GLU A 154 15.12 6.18 -6.77
N LYS A 155 14.03 6.03 -5.98
CA LYS A 155 13.40 7.14 -5.26
C LYS A 155 14.19 7.54 -4.03
N PHE A 156 14.86 6.58 -3.42
CA PHE A 156 15.74 6.75 -2.28
C PHE A 156 17.11 6.19 -2.62
N THR A 157 18.16 6.87 -2.20
CA THR A 157 19.52 6.33 -2.34
C THR A 157 19.77 5.26 -1.28
N LEU A 158 20.50 4.22 -1.62
CA LEU A 158 20.87 3.16 -0.65
C LEU A 158 21.63 3.77 0.55
N GLN A 159 22.54 4.69 0.31
CA GLN A 159 23.37 5.30 1.37
C GLN A 159 22.51 6.06 2.39
N GLU A 160 21.59 6.90 1.93
CA GLU A 160 20.68 7.65 2.82
C GLU A 160 19.73 6.73 3.55
N THR A 161 19.24 5.68 2.86
CA THR A 161 18.36 4.67 3.45
C THR A 161 19.03 3.91 4.58
N LEU A 162 20.25 3.41 4.36
CA LEU A 162 21.01 2.69 5.39
C LEU A 162 21.34 3.54 6.61
N ALA A 163 21.40 4.87 6.46
CA ALA A 163 21.65 5.82 7.54
C ALA A 163 20.41 6.20 8.35
N LYS A 164 19.18 5.89 7.88
CA LYS A 164 17.92 6.15 8.62
C LYS A 164 17.93 5.40 9.94
N ARG A 165 17.41 6.04 11.00
CA ARG A 165 17.43 5.48 12.35
C ARG A 165 16.03 5.34 12.92
N ASP A 166 15.83 4.29 13.71
CA ASP A 166 14.64 4.09 14.51
C ASP A 166 14.65 4.96 15.78
N ALA A 167 13.58 4.89 16.56
CA ALA A 167 13.41 5.63 17.81
C ALA A 167 14.46 5.27 18.89
N GLN A 168 15.14 4.13 18.77
CA GLN A 168 16.22 3.67 19.64
C GLN A 168 17.61 4.10 19.13
N GLY A 169 17.68 4.75 17.97
CA GLY A 169 18.92 5.22 17.35
C GLY A 169 19.65 4.16 16.53
N VAL A 170 19.07 2.97 16.34
CA VAL A 170 19.63 1.91 15.49
C VAL A 170 19.39 2.26 14.02
N SER A 171 20.41 2.21 13.18
CA SER A 171 20.27 2.47 11.75
C SER A 171 19.74 1.25 11.00
N VAL A 172 19.15 1.48 9.81
CA VAL A 172 18.73 0.43 8.88
C VAL A 172 19.90 -0.51 8.57
N GLY A 173 21.09 0.06 8.27
CA GLY A 173 22.28 -0.74 7.98
C GLY A 173 22.73 -1.60 9.16
N GLU A 174 22.71 -1.06 10.39
CA GLU A 174 23.00 -1.84 11.60
C GLU A 174 22.00 -2.97 11.81
N ALA A 175 20.70 -2.70 11.62
CA ALA A 175 19.64 -3.69 11.75
C ALA A 175 19.73 -4.79 10.69
N LEU A 176 19.97 -4.44 9.41
CA LEU A 176 20.18 -5.41 8.32
C LEU A 176 21.35 -6.35 8.59
N ASN A 177 22.49 -5.81 9.05
CA ASN A 177 23.65 -6.62 9.41
C ASN A 177 23.37 -7.53 10.60
N ALA A 178 22.64 -7.04 11.61
CA ALA A 178 22.30 -7.81 12.80
C ALA A 178 21.44 -9.04 12.49
N ILE A 179 20.52 -8.92 11.52
CA ILE A 179 19.65 -10.04 11.11
C ILE A 179 20.23 -10.87 9.94
N GLY A 180 21.39 -10.47 9.38
CA GLY A 180 22.06 -11.19 8.30
C GLY A 180 21.43 -11.02 6.91
N TYR A 181 20.64 -9.96 6.68
CA TYR A 181 19.94 -9.69 5.41
C TYR A 181 20.52 -8.50 4.63
N ALA A 182 21.71 -8.03 4.94
CA ALA A 182 22.47 -7.13 4.07
C ALA A 182 23.03 -7.91 2.88
N GLY A 183 22.27 -8.00 1.79
CA GLY A 183 22.62 -8.81 0.63
C GLY A 183 23.59 -8.13 -0.33
N THR A 184 23.94 -8.84 -1.41
CA THR A 184 24.94 -8.42 -2.40
C THR A 184 24.37 -8.18 -3.80
N ARG A 185 23.09 -8.53 -4.05
CA ARG A 185 22.42 -8.17 -5.31
C ARG A 185 22.38 -6.65 -5.43
N ALA A 186 22.58 -6.14 -6.64
CA ALA A 186 22.41 -4.70 -6.90
C ALA A 186 20.97 -4.27 -6.51
N VAL A 187 20.84 -3.08 -5.93
CA VAL A 187 19.55 -2.58 -5.43
C VAL A 187 18.66 -2.00 -6.51
N SER A 188 19.21 -1.65 -7.68
CA SER A 188 18.50 -1.04 -8.79
C SER A 188 19.05 -1.49 -10.15
N GLY A 189 18.48 -0.96 -11.25
CA GLY A 189 18.92 -1.27 -12.61
C GLY A 189 18.44 -2.64 -13.11
N HIS A 190 17.49 -3.29 -12.45
CA HIS A 190 16.93 -4.56 -12.87
C HIS A 190 15.74 -4.34 -13.82
N PRO A 191 15.66 -5.09 -14.94
CA PRO A 191 14.52 -5.00 -15.82
C PRO A 191 13.26 -5.56 -15.14
N VAL A 192 12.13 -4.89 -15.34
CA VAL A 192 10.80 -5.31 -14.87
C VAL A 192 9.92 -5.54 -16.11
N GLY A 193 9.57 -6.79 -16.38
CA GLY A 193 8.71 -7.15 -17.51
C GLY A 193 7.24 -6.75 -17.27
N ALA A 194 6.77 -7.01 -16.06
CA ALA A 194 5.54 -6.52 -15.45
C ALA A 194 5.59 -6.76 -13.95
N TYR A 195 4.82 -6.00 -13.18
CA TYR A 195 4.66 -6.20 -11.72
C TYR A 195 3.18 -6.31 -11.36
N PHE A 196 2.85 -7.26 -10.50
CA PHE A 196 1.50 -7.38 -9.92
C PHE A 196 1.58 -7.48 -8.41
N GLU A 197 0.70 -6.77 -7.72
CA GLU A 197 0.57 -6.87 -6.27
C GLU A 197 -0.86 -7.26 -5.90
N ALA A 198 -1.01 -8.45 -5.29
CA ALA A 198 -2.27 -8.85 -4.68
C ALA A 198 -2.29 -8.33 -3.23
N HIS A 199 -3.40 -7.72 -2.83
CA HIS A 199 -3.52 -7.12 -1.50
C HIS A 199 -4.96 -7.20 -0.98
N ILE A 200 -5.17 -7.09 0.32
CA ILE A 200 -6.48 -6.80 0.87
C ILE A 200 -6.83 -5.33 0.56
N GLU A 201 -8.11 -5.03 0.41
CA GLU A 201 -8.54 -3.65 0.06
C GLU A 201 -8.14 -2.61 1.10
N GLN A 202 -8.02 -3.00 2.36
CA GLN A 202 -7.85 -2.09 3.51
C GLN A 202 -8.99 -1.05 3.63
N GLY A 203 -10.12 -1.35 3.01
CA GLY A 203 -11.31 -0.52 2.95
C GLY A 203 -12.56 -1.38 2.80
N PRO A 204 -13.77 -0.81 2.96
CA PRO A 204 -15.02 -1.57 3.02
C PRO A 204 -15.76 -1.66 1.68
N ILE A 205 -15.22 -1.16 0.56
CA ILE A 205 -16.00 -0.96 -0.68
C ILE A 205 -16.36 -2.31 -1.32
N LEU A 206 -15.40 -3.24 -1.41
CA LEU A 206 -15.65 -4.55 -2.01
C LEU A 206 -16.68 -5.35 -1.21
N GLU A 207 -16.58 -5.31 0.12
CA GLU A 207 -17.54 -5.96 1.02
C GLU A 207 -18.93 -5.32 0.89
N ASP A 208 -19.05 -3.99 0.95
CA ASP A 208 -20.30 -3.25 0.77
C ASP A 208 -20.95 -3.55 -0.58
N GLN A 209 -20.15 -3.57 -1.66
CA GLN A 209 -20.61 -3.86 -3.02
C GLN A 209 -20.70 -5.35 -3.34
N ARG A 210 -20.39 -6.24 -2.39
CA ARG A 210 -20.41 -7.71 -2.54
C ARG A 210 -19.61 -8.18 -3.75
N LYS A 211 -18.40 -7.65 -3.90
CA LYS A 211 -17.45 -7.99 -4.96
C LYS A 211 -16.29 -8.79 -4.39
N THR A 212 -15.90 -9.82 -5.10
CA THR A 212 -14.78 -10.69 -4.73
C THR A 212 -13.44 -10.08 -5.15
N ILE A 213 -13.39 -9.37 -6.29
CA ILE A 213 -12.16 -8.85 -6.87
C ILE A 213 -12.30 -7.36 -7.13
N GLY A 214 -11.33 -6.59 -6.64
CA GLY A 214 -11.07 -5.21 -7.04
C GLY A 214 -10.02 -5.16 -8.14
N VAL A 215 -10.40 -4.66 -9.31
CA VAL A 215 -9.48 -4.34 -10.40
C VAL A 215 -8.94 -2.95 -10.13
N VAL A 216 -7.72 -2.85 -9.63
CA VAL A 216 -7.19 -1.57 -9.16
C VAL A 216 -6.70 -0.74 -10.34
N LEU A 217 -7.30 0.42 -10.55
CA LEU A 217 -6.99 1.33 -11.65
C LEU A 217 -5.75 2.19 -11.39
N GLY A 218 -5.41 2.40 -10.11
CA GLY A 218 -4.34 3.29 -9.68
C GLY A 218 -4.43 3.61 -8.20
N ALA A 219 -3.62 4.56 -7.75
CA ALA A 219 -3.59 5.06 -6.38
C ALA A 219 -3.96 6.55 -6.33
N LEU A 220 -4.65 6.95 -5.26
CA LEU A 220 -5.03 8.34 -5.05
C LEU A 220 -3.79 9.22 -4.85
N GLY A 221 -3.79 10.40 -5.49
CA GLY A 221 -2.89 11.47 -5.10
C GLY A 221 -3.27 11.99 -3.72
N GLN A 222 -2.26 12.44 -2.97
CA GLN A 222 -2.42 12.92 -1.59
C GLN A 222 -1.69 14.24 -1.40
N LYS A 223 -2.37 15.21 -0.79
CA LYS A 223 -1.76 16.47 -0.38
C LYS A 223 -2.12 16.77 1.07
N TRP A 224 -1.09 16.94 1.89
CA TRP A 224 -1.24 17.21 3.32
C TRP A 224 -0.79 18.61 3.68
N PHE A 225 -1.48 19.19 4.66
CA PHE A 225 -1.17 20.52 5.15
C PHE A 225 -1.29 20.59 6.67
N ASP A 226 -0.42 21.40 7.27
CA ASP A 226 -0.60 21.91 8.63
C ASP A 226 -1.21 23.29 8.57
N LEU A 227 -2.36 23.48 9.24
CA LEU A 227 -3.03 24.77 9.38
C LEU A 227 -2.95 25.25 10.82
N THR A 228 -2.46 26.46 11.01
CA THR A 228 -2.54 27.19 12.28
C THR A 228 -3.42 28.43 12.10
N LEU A 229 -4.47 28.54 12.89
CA LEU A 229 -5.32 29.72 13.01
C LEU A 229 -5.00 30.45 14.30
N ARG A 230 -4.85 31.79 14.23
CA ARG A 230 -4.56 32.64 15.40
C ARG A 230 -5.58 33.76 15.54
N GLY A 231 -6.14 33.84 16.74
CA GLY A 231 -7.05 34.88 17.17
C GLY A 231 -6.50 35.59 18.44
N VAL A 232 -7.37 35.80 19.42
CA VAL A 232 -7.00 36.46 20.68
C VAL A 232 -7.61 35.70 21.86
N GLU A 233 -6.78 35.26 22.78
CA GLU A 233 -7.22 34.68 24.05
C GLU A 233 -7.90 35.74 24.91
N ALA A 234 -9.07 35.42 25.42
CA ALA A 234 -9.79 36.28 26.31
C ALA A 234 -10.73 35.53 27.24
N HIS A 235 -11.16 36.13 28.33
CA HIS A 235 -12.11 35.52 29.25
C HIS A 235 -13.48 35.30 28.59
N ALA A 236 -13.97 34.04 28.63
CA ALA A 236 -15.19 33.66 27.93
C ALA A 236 -16.48 34.35 28.43
N GLY A 237 -16.54 34.77 29.69
CA GLY A 237 -17.68 35.41 30.29
C GLY A 237 -17.83 36.89 29.91
N PRO A 238 -16.88 37.77 30.27
CA PRO A 238 -17.00 39.21 30.08
C PRO A 238 -16.74 39.69 28.63
N THR A 239 -16.14 38.85 27.74
CA THR A 239 -15.86 39.23 26.37
C THR A 239 -17.10 39.09 25.49
N PRO A 240 -17.73 40.20 24.97
CA PRO A 240 -18.90 40.12 24.14
C PRO A 240 -18.67 39.36 22.85
N MET A 241 -19.71 38.66 22.33
CA MET A 241 -19.61 37.80 21.14
C MET A 241 -19.02 38.51 19.91
N HIS A 242 -19.46 39.74 19.65
CA HIS A 242 -19.05 40.52 18.46
C HIS A 242 -17.62 41.07 18.52
N LEU A 243 -16.94 40.99 19.67
CA LEU A 243 -15.55 41.44 19.85
C LEU A 243 -14.56 40.27 19.89
N ARG A 244 -15.05 39.01 19.80
CA ARG A 244 -14.23 37.83 19.88
C ARG A 244 -13.44 37.59 18.60
N LYS A 245 -12.18 37.18 18.77
CA LYS A 245 -11.37 36.62 17.70
C LYS A 245 -11.08 35.15 18.07
N ASP A 246 -12.12 34.34 17.93
CA ASP A 246 -12.12 32.95 18.40
C ASP A 246 -11.57 32.01 17.31
N ALA A 247 -10.35 31.53 17.53
CA ALA A 247 -9.68 30.63 16.59
C ALA A 247 -10.39 29.27 16.42
N LEU A 248 -11.11 28.80 17.48
CA LEU A 248 -11.81 27.52 17.41
C LEU A 248 -13.10 27.60 16.59
N VAL A 249 -13.81 28.74 16.64
CA VAL A 249 -14.96 28.97 15.75
C VAL A 249 -14.51 29.00 14.30
N GLY A 250 -13.38 29.67 14.00
CA GLY A 250 -12.80 29.64 12.66
C GLY A 250 -12.39 28.21 12.23
N ALA A 251 -11.76 27.45 13.12
CA ALA A 251 -11.36 26.08 12.87
C ALA A 251 -12.55 25.16 12.54
N SER A 252 -13.67 25.31 13.25
CA SER A 252 -14.87 24.51 13.01
C SER A 252 -15.45 24.70 11.60
N ALA A 253 -15.40 25.93 11.08
CA ALA A 253 -15.80 26.23 9.71
C ALA A 253 -14.89 25.54 8.66
N VAL A 254 -13.59 25.50 8.92
CA VAL A 254 -12.63 24.80 8.05
C VAL A 254 -12.89 23.29 8.08
N VAL A 255 -13.09 22.68 9.26
CA VAL A 255 -13.43 21.25 9.39
C VAL A 255 -14.68 20.90 8.57
N ALA A 256 -15.74 21.71 8.71
CA ALA A 256 -16.96 21.51 7.93
C ALA A 256 -16.73 21.66 6.40
N ALA A 257 -15.89 22.60 5.99
CA ALA A 257 -15.56 22.81 4.60
C ALA A 257 -14.76 21.64 4.00
N VAL A 258 -13.78 21.10 4.71
CA VAL A 258 -13.01 19.92 4.27
C VAL A 258 -13.92 18.74 3.97
N ASN A 259 -14.86 18.45 4.88
CA ASN A 259 -15.83 17.38 4.69
C ASN A 259 -16.78 17.66 3.50
N ARG A 260 -17.38 18.86 3.43
CA ARG A 260 -18.29 19.25 2.36
C ARG A 260 -17.61 19.16 1.00
N VAL A 261 -16.42 19.74 0.86
CA VAL A 261 -15.68 19.72 -0.41
C VAL A 261 -15.36 18.30 -0.87
N ALA A 262 -14.97 17.40 0.03
CA ALA A 262 -14.77 16.00 -0.32
C ALA A 262 -16.05 15.31 -0.80
N LEU A 263 -17.20 15.60 -0.18
CA LEU A 263 -18.50 15.08 -0.63
C LEU A 263 -18.93 15.62 -2.00
N GLU A 264 -18.57 16.85 -2.34
CA GLU A 264 -18.88 17.48 -3.65
C GLU A 264 -18.02 16.95 -4.81
N HIS A 265 -16.89 16.30 -4.50
CA HIS A 265 -15.94 15.79 -5.50
C HIS A 265 -15.94 14.25 -5.64
N GLN A 266 -16.99 13.58 -5.17
CA GLN A 266 -17.14 12.13 -5.37
C GLN A 266 -17.21 11.76 -6.87
N PRO A 267 -16.87 10.52 -7.26
CA PRO A 267 -16.25 9.46 -6.47
C PRO A 267 -14.74 9.72 -6.25
N HIS A 268 -14.12 8.97 -5.35
CA HIS A 268 -12.67 8.95 -5.08
C HIS A 268 -12.11 10.14 -4.28
N ALA A 269 -12.94 11.13 -3.88
CA ALA A 269 -12.48 12.22 -3.05
C ALA A 269 -12.49 11.83 -1.57
N CYS A 270 -11.36 12.06 -0.88
CA CYS A 270 -11.30 12.05 0.58
C CYS A 270 -10.79 13.39 1.09
N GLY A 271 -11.37 13.85 2.20
CA GLY A 271 -10.95 15.05 2.91
C GLY A 271 -11.09 14.85 4.40
N THR A 272 -9.97 14.94 5.13
CA THR A 272 -9.92 14.62 6.54
C THR A 272 -9.18 15.68 7.34
N VAL A 273 -9.72 16.04 8.52
CA VAL A 273 -9.00 16.75 9.57
C VAL A 273 -8.64 15.71 10.64
N GLY A 274 -7.41 15.20 10.59
CA GLY A 274 -6.98 14.08 11.45
C GLY A 274 -6.60 14.49 12.86
N CYS A 275 -6.15 15.75 13.04
CA CYS A 275 -5.79 16.31 14.34
C CYS A 275 -6.32 17.72 14.46
N LEU A 276 -6.82 18.09 15.66
CA LEU A 276 -7.20 19.45 16.02
C LEU A 276 -6.83 19.71 17.48
N GLN A 277 -6.04 20.75 17.71
CA GLN A 277 -5.62 21.17 19.05
C GLN A 277 -5.91 22.63 19.27
N ALA A 278 -6.68 22.95 20.33
CA ALA A 278 -7.02 24.32 20.72
C ALA A 278 -6.20 24.77 21.93
N TYR A 279 -5.68 25.98 21.89
CA TYR A 279 -4.87 26.59 22.95
C TYR A 279 -5.55 27.85 23.50
N PRO A 280 -5.52 28.04 24.84
CA PRO A 280 -4.78 27.27 25.86
C PRO A 280 -5.48 26.02 26.37
N GLY A 281 -6.66 25.64 25.83
CA GLY A 281 -7.40 24.44 26.22
C GLY A 281 -8.13 24.58 27.58
N SER A 282 -8.55 25.79 27.94
CA SER A 282 -9.25 26.08 29.20
C SER A 282 -10.73 26.37 28.94
N ARG A 283 -11.62 25.83 29.81
CA ARG A 283 -13.07 25.92 29.62
C ARG A 283 -13.62 27.34 29.55
N ASN A 284 -13.01 28.29 30.24
CA ASN A 284 -13.47 29.67 30.37
C ASN A 284 -12.57 30.69 29.65
N VAL A 285 -11.73 30.22 28.72
CA VAL A 285 -10.87 31.05 27.87
C VAL A 285 -11.25 30.83 26.41
N ILE A 286 -11.45 31.93 25.67
CA ILE A 286 -11.63 31.91 24.21
C ILE A 286 -10.31 31.44 23.59
N PRO A 287 -10.30 30.39 22.76
CA PRO A 287 -9.05 29.89 22.16
C PRO A 287 -8.39 30.93 21.24
N GLY A 288 -7.15 31.27 21.55
CA GLY A 288 -6.35 32.19 20.76
C GLY A 288 -5.57 31.51 19.64
N GLU A 289 -5.34 30.21 19.72
CA GLU A 289 -4.68 29.44 18.65
C GLU A 289 -5.34 28.07 18.47
N VAL A 290 -5.49 27.65 17.20
CA VAL A 290 -5.84 26.28 16.85
C VAL A 290 -4.87 25.77 15.80
N ARG A 291 -4.35 24.57 16.03
CA ARG A 291 -3.54 23.81 15.07
C ARG A 291 -4.33 22.61 14.58
N MET A 292 -4.29 22.34 13.29
CA MET A 292 -4.93 21.15 12.69
C MET A 292 -4.17 20.64 11.48
N THR A 293 -4.34 19.35 11.19
CA THR A 293 -3.80 18.69 10.00
C THR A 293 -4.92 18.47 8.98
N LEU A 294 -4.64 18.72 7.70
CA LEU A 294 -5.55 18.50 6.59
C LEU A 294 -4.96 17.46 5.64
N ASP A 295 -5.76 16.46 5.26
CA ASP A 295 -5.45 15.43 4.28
C ASP A 295 -6.49 15.48 3.17
N PHE A 296 -6.04 15.66 1.91
CA PHE A 296 -6.87 15.63 0.71
C PHE A 296 -6.38 14.54 -0.22
N ARG A 297 -7.33 13.74 -0.75
CA ARG A 297 -7.00 12.67 -1.71
C ARG A 297 -7.98 12.68 -2.87
N HIS A 298 -7.46 12.48 -4.09
CA HIS A 298 -8.25 12.25 -5.30
C HIS A 298 -7.41 11.59 -6.39
N LEU A 299 -8.05 10.80 -7.27
CA LEU A 299 -7.37 10.17 -8.41
C LEU A 299 -7.03 11.17 -9.53
N GLU A 300 -7.87 12.17 -9.76
CA GLU A 300 -7.67 13.19 -10.79
C GLU A 300 -6.93 14.40 -10.21
N PRO A 301 -5.73 14.77 -10.73
CA PRO A 301 -4.95 15.89 -10.20
C PRO A 301 -5.75 17.21 -10.18
N ALA A 302 -6.48 17.51 -11.27
CA ALA A 302 -7.24 18.75 -11.40
C ALA A 302 -8.36 18.86 -10.34
N ARG A 303 -8.98 17.75 -9.97
CA ARG A 303 -9.99 17.72 -8.90
C ARG A 303 -9.34 17.88 -7.53
N LEU A 304 -8.22 17.23 -7.29
CA LEU A 304 -7.45 17.41 -6.04
C LEU A 304 -7.06 18.87 -5.84
N ASP A 305 -6.54 19.52 -6.89
CA ASP A 305 -6.18 20.94 -6.86
C ASP A 305 -7.42 21.83 -6.62
N SER A 306 -8.56 21.51 -7.26
CA SER A 306 -9.83 22.23 -7.04
C SER A 306 -10.32 22.11 -5.60
N MET A 307 -10.26 20.92 -4.99
CA MET A 307 -10.62 20.71 -3.58
C MET A 307 -9.79 21.61 -2.66
N ILE A 308 -8.49 21.64 -2.87
CA ILE A 308 -7.56 22.43 -2.08
C ILE A 308 -7.83 23.94 -2.27
N ALA A 309 -8.05 24.38 -3.51
CA ALA A 309 -8.37 25.78 -3.80
C ALA A 309 -9.64 26.22 -3.06
N GLN A 310 -10.71 25.44 -3.09
CA GLN A 310 -11.95 25.74 -2.38
C GLN A 310 -11.77 25.83 -0.87
N VAL A 311 -11.00 24.92 -0.27
CA VAL A 311 -10.72 24.98 1.18
C VAL A 311 -9.83 26.18 1.53
N ARG A 312 -8.87 26.56 0.68
CA ARG A 312 -8.06 27.78 0.85
C ARG A 312 -8.94 29.04 0.85
N GLU A 313 -9.92 29.11 -0.04
CA GLU A 313 -10.88 30.22 -0.07
C GLU A 313 -11.69 30.30 1.23
N VAL A 314 -12.17 29.16 1.74
CA VAL A 314 -12.88 29.10 3.03
C VAL A 314 -11.97 29.53 4.18
N ILE A 315 -10.72 29.08 4.22
CA ILE A 315 -9.76 29.50 5.25
C ILE A 315 -9.58 31.02 5.24
N ALA A 316 -9.36 31.62 4.06
CA ALA A 316 -9.18 33.06 3.91
C ALA A 316 -10.44 33.85 4.31
N ALA A 317 -11.61 33.43 3.83
CA ALA A 317 -12.90 34.07 4.17
C ALA A 317 -13.21 33.99 5.66
N THR A 318 -12.98 32.80 6.27
CA THR A 318 -13.17 32.58 7.71
C THR A 318 -12.21 33.44 8.55
N ALA A 319 -10.94 33.49 8.14
CA ALA A 319 -9.97 34.37 8.80
C ALA A 319 -10.37 35.83 8.77
N GLN A 320 -10.83 36.32 7.61
CA GLN A 320 -11.31 37.69 7.47
C GLN A 320 -12.57 37.93 8.33
N GLN A 321 -13.55 37.02 8.28
CA GLN A 321 -14.82 37.14 9.01
C GLN A 321 -14.62 37.22 10.53
N HIS A 322 -13.72 36.44 11.07
CA HIS A 322 -13.47 36.31 12.52
C HIS A 322 -12.25 37.11 13.01
N GLY A 323 -11.62 37.91 12.14
CA GLY A 323 -10.46 38.72 12.47
C GLY A 323 -9.25 37.88 12.91
N LEU A 324 -9.07 36.73 12.28
CA LEU A 324 -7.97 35.77 12.53
C LEU A 324 -6.82 35.98 11.55
N THR A 325 -5.64 35.49 11.93
CA THR A 325 -4.55 35.23 11.00
C THR A 325 -4.34 33.73 10.84
N TYR A 326 -3.73 33.30 9.74
CA TYR A 326 -3.46 31.88 9.53
C TYR A 326 -2.11 31.63 8.85
N THR A 327 -1.60 30.42 9.05
CA THR A 327 -0.48 29.85 8.31
C THR A 327 -0.91 28.48 7.82
N LEU A 328 -0.76 28.24 6.50
CA LEU A 328 -1.06 26.94 5.86
C LEU A 328 0.22 26.44 5.20
N THR A 329 0.80 25.40 5.76
CA THR A 329 2.09 24.83 5.33
C THR A 329 1.86 23.49 4.66
N PRO A 330 2.28 23.26 3.39
CA PRO A 330 2.24 21.93 2.79
C PRO A 330 3.27 21.02 3.49
N THR A 331 2.87 19.78 3.78
CA THR A 331 3.73 18.78 4.46
C THR A 331 3.96 17.53 3.62
N ALA A 332 3.06 17.24 2.65
CA ALA A 332 3.26 16.17 1.67
C ALA A 332 2.52 16.51 0.34
N ASP A 333 3.09 16.05 -0.77
CA ASP A 333 2.52 16.14 -2.11
C ASP A 333 2.90 14.88 -2.90
N PHE A 334 1.97 13.92 -2.98
CA PHE A 334 2.13 12.69 -3.74
C PHE A 334 1.18 12.75 -4.94
N PRO A 335 1.68 12.69 -6.18
CA PRO A 335 0.82 12.70 -7.35
C PRO A 335 -0.02 11.42 -7.44
N PRO A 336 -1.23 11.48 -8.01
CA PRO A 336 -1.99 10.27 -8.30
C PRO A 336 -1.30 9.46 -9.39
N LEU A 337 -1.44 8.14 -9.30
CA LEU A 337 -0.88 7.19 -10.24
C LEU A 337 -1.99 6.38 -10.90
N TYR A 338 -1.89 6.17 -12.22
CA TYR A 338 -2.68 5.17 -12.94
C TYR A 338 -1.79 3.99 -13.31
N PHE A 339 -2.27 2.78 -13.02
CA PHE A 339 -1.58 1.56 -13.42
C PHE A 339 -1.65 1.33 -14.94
N ASP A 340 -0.76 0.49 -15.44
CA ASP A 340 -0.70 0.15 -16.87
C ASP A 340 -2.01 -0.50 -17.34
N LYS A 341 -2.54 0.00 -18.46
CA LYS A 341 -3.82 -0.47 -19.00
C LYS A 341 -3.81 -1.97 -19.37
N GLY A 342 -2.67 -2.48 -19.84
CA GLY A 342 -2.51 -3.89 -20.15
C GLY A 342 -2.55 -4.76 -18.89
N CYS A 343 -1.89 -4.32 -17.82
CA CYS A 343 -1.92 -5.02 -16.53
C CYS A 343 -3.32 -4.96 -15.89
N VAL A 344 -3.97 -3.80 -15.90
CA VAL A 344 -5.36 -3.65 -15.41
C VAL A 344 -6.31 -4.57 -16.18
N GLU A 345 -6.18 -4.63 -17.52
CA GLU A 345 -7.02 -5.50 -18.35
C GLU A 345 -6.70 -6.99 -18.15
N ALA A 346 -5.44 -7.35 -17.91
CA ALA A 346 -5.07 -8.72 -17.57
C ALA A 346 -5.76 -9.19 -16.28
N VAL A 347 -5.80 -8.33 -15.23
CA VAL A 347 -6.53 -8.59 -13.99
C VAL A 347 -8.03 -8.73 -14.24
N ARG A 348 -8.64 -7.79 -14.98
CA ARG A 348 -10.07 -7.80 -15.30
C ARG A 348 -10.46 -9.05 -16.08
N SER A 349 -9.73 -9.36 -17.14
CA SER A 349 -9.97 -10.55 -17.97
C SER A 349 -9.80 -11.85 -17.17
N ALA A 350 -8.83 -11.88 -16.24
CA ALA A 350 -8.64 -13.03 -15.35
C ALA A 350 -9.86 -13.24 -14.43
N ALA A 351 -10.36 -12.17 -13.80
CA ALA A 351 -11.57 -12.24 -12.94
C ALA A 351 -12.81 -12.67 -13.74
N GLN A 352 -13.01 -12.10 -14.93
CA GLN A 352 -14.10 -12.46 -15.83
C GLN A 352 -14.02 -13.93 -16.28
N GLY A 353 -12.86 -14.37 -16.73
CA GLY A 353 -12.62 -15.74 -17.19
C GLY A 353 -12.80 -16.79 -16.09
N LEU A 354 -12.66 -16.40 -14.83
CA LEU A 354 -12.95 -17.23 -13.64
C LEU A 354 -14.42 -17.12 -13.17
N GLY A 355 -15.24 -16.26 -13.80
CA GLY A 355 -16.63 -16.02 -13.39
C GLY A 355 -16.74 -15.31 -12.03
N MET A 356 -15.70 -14.61 -11.59
CA MET A 356 -15.68 -13.91 -10.30
C MET A 356 -16.36 -12.56 -10.39
N SER A 357 -17.13 -12.19 -9.35
CA SER A 357 -17.68 -10.85 -9.23
C SER A 357 -16.53 -9.85 -9.03
N HIS A 358 -16.51 -8.76 -9.81
CA HIS A 358 -15.44 -7.79 -9.75
C HIS A 358 -15.96 -6.37 -9.99
N MET A 359 -15.15 -5.37 -9.66
CA MET A 359 -15.37 -3.98 -9.97
C MET A 359 -14.04 -3.25 -10.12
N ASP A 360 -14.07 -2.13 -10.85
CA ASP A 360 -12.96 -1.19 -10.87
C ASP A 360 -12.91 -0.44 -9.54
N ILE A 361 -11.71 -0.29 -8.99
CA ILE A 361 -11.48 0.37 -7.71
C ILE A 361 -10.16 1.16 -7.77
N VAL A 362 -9.97 2.08 -6.82
CA VAL A 362 -8.73 2.86 -6.70
C VAL A 362 -8.17 2.66 -5.30
N SER A 363 -6.87 2.46 -5.18
CA SER A 363 -6.24 2.38 -3.87
C SER A 363 -6.24 3.73 -3.17
N GLY A 364 -6.74 3.76 -1.94
CA GLY A 364 -6.60 4.88 -1.03
C GLY A 364 -5.30 4.87 -0.23
N ALA A 365 -4.56 3.74 -0.24
CA ALA A 365 -3.31 3.52 0.47
C ALA A 365 -2.09 3.54 -0.48
N GLY A 366 -0.89 3.72 0.10
CA GLY A 366 0.37 3.49 -0.60
C GLY A 366 0.65 1.98 -0.69
N HIS A 367 1.31 1.56 -1.76
CA HIS A 367 1.76 0.18 -1.98
C HIS A 367 3.05 0.19 -2.78
N ASP A 368 3.86 -0.85 -2.68
CA ASP A 368 5.11 -0.99 -3.43
C ASP A 368 4.88 -0.90 -4.95
N ALA A 369 3.72 -1.35 -5.44
CA ALA A 369 3.29 -1.23 -6.84
C ALA A 369 3.35 0.20 -7.40
N ILE A 370 3.23 1.23 -6.55
CA ILE A 370 3.31 2.64 -6.96
C ILE A 370 4.70 2.96 -7.51
N PHE A 371 5.75 2.53 -6.83
CA PHE A 371 7.11 2.75 -7.29
C PHE A 371 7.49 1.83 -8.46
N LEU A 372 6.97 0.58 -8.45
CA LEU A 372 7.22 -0.37 -9.53
C LEU A 372 6.57 0.08 -10.85
N ALA A 373 5.45 0.80 -10.80
CA ALA A 373 4.79 1.36 -11.97
C ALA A 373 5.64 2.40 -12.73
N GLU A 374 6.67 2.95 -12.10
CA GLU A 374 7.60 3.85 -12.76
C GLU A 374 8.73 3.12 -13.51
N LEU A 375 8.96 1.84 -13.18
CA LEU A 375 10.00 1.01 -13.80
C LEU A 375 9.47 0.16 -14.96
N GLY A 376 8.17 -0.14 -14.95
CA GLY A 376 7.55 -0.97 -15.97
C GLY A 376 6.04 -1.10 -15.78
N PRO A 377 5.36 -1.89 -16.64
CA PRO A 377 3.93 -2.12 -16.51
C PRO A 377 3.60 -2.73 -15.14
N ALA A 378 2.68 -2.10 -14.41
CA ALA A 378 2.25 -2.58 -13.09
C ALA A 378 0.73 -2.60 -12.96
N GLY A 379 0.21 -3.47 -12.10
CA GLY A 379 -1.20 -3.58 -11.74
C GLY A 379 -1.37 -4.16 -10.34
N MET A 380 -2.57 -4.00 -9.77
CA MET A 380 -2.89 -4.54 -8.46
C MET A 380 -4.24 -5.25 -8.47
N ILE A 381 -4.40 -6.17 -7.52
CA ILE A 381 -5.59 -6.98 -7.31
C ILE A 381 -6.00 -6.81 -5.85
N PHE A 382 -7.20 -6.27 -5.61
CA PHE A 382 -7.75 -6.23 -4.26
C PHE A 382 -8.71 -7.37 -4.01
N VAL A 383 -8.73 -7.84 -2.76
CA VAL A 383 -9.74 -8.73 -2.20
C VAL A 383 -10.37 -8.09 -0.96
N PRO A 384 -11.61 -8.43 -0.61
CA PRO A 384 -12.26 -7.88 0.59
C PRO A 384 -11.49 -8.21 1.87
N CYS A 385 -11.57 -7.31 2.84
CA CYS A 385 -11.25 -7.57 4.24
C CYS A 385 -12.44 -7.21 5.13
N GLU A 386 -12.63 -7.94 6.21
CA GLU A 386 -13.82 -7.86 7.06
C GLU A 386 -13.98 -6.46 7.67
N GLY A 387 -15.13 -5.82 7.39
CA GLY A 387 -15.42 -4.45 7.80
C GLY A 387 -14.48 -3.38 7.24
N GLY A 388 -13.65 -3.70 6.25
CA GLY A 388 -12.61 -2.82 5.72
C GLY A 388 -11.50 -2.52 6.71
N ILE A 389 -11.36 -3.33 7.76
CA ILE A 389 -10.41 -3.10 8.86
C ILE A 389 -9.02 -3.59 8.44
N SER A 390 -8.04 -2.68 8.50
CA SER A 390 -6.60 -2.96 8.40
C SER A 390 -5.82 -2.11 9.40
N HIS A 391 -4.50 -2.33 9.55
CA HIS A 391 -3.66 -1.73 10.59
C HIS A 391 -4.22 -1.92 12.01
N ASN A 392 -4.86 -3.05 12.21
CA ASN A 392 -5.52 -3.41 13.46
C ASN A 392 -5.40 -4.92 13.71
N GLU A 393 -5.22 -5.31 14.98
CA GLU A 393 -5.05 -6.70 15.40
C GLU A 393 -6.27 -7.59 15.08
N ILE A 394 -7.46 -7.00 14.84
CA ILE A 394 -8.70 -7.73 14.46
C ILE A 394 -8.89 -7.87 12.94
N GLU A 395 -7.94 -7.40 12.13
CA GLU A 395 -7.97 -7.56 10.68
C GLU A 395 -8.26 -9.02 10.30
N ASN A 396 -9.22 -9.21 9.39
CA ASN A 396 -9.60 -10.54 8.92
C ASN A 396 -9.99 -10.51 7.43
N ALA A 397 -9.81 -11.66 6.75
CA ALA A 397 -10.22 -11.87 5.37
C ALA A 397 -10.73 -13.31 5.17
N ASP A 398 -11.70 -13.51 4.28
CA ASP A 398 -12.23 -14.85 3.96
C ASP A 398 -11.18 -15.64 3.15
N PRO A 399 -10.83 -16.87 3.55
CA PRO A 399 -9.91 -17.73 2.81
C PRO A 399 -10.30 -17.92 1.33
N LYS A 400 -11.60 -17.85 1.01
CA LYS A 400 -12.10 -17.97 -0.37
C LYS A 400 -11.76 -16.74 -1.21
N ASP A 401 -11.84 -15.54 -0.61
CA ASP A 401 -11.51 -14.30 -1.31
C ASP A 401 -9.99 -14.20 -1.54
N LEU A 402 -9.18 -14.62 -0.55
CA LEU A 402 -7.73 -14.73 -0.71
C LEU A 402 -7.36 -15.73 -1.84
N ALA A 403 -8.00 -16.91 -1.87
CA ALA A 403 -7.78 -17.87 -2.93
C ALA A 403 -8.23 -17.33 -4.31
N ALA A 404 -9.33 -16.57 -4.36
CA ALA A 404 -9.81 -15.92 -5.58
C ALA A 404 -8.82 -14.88 -6.10
N GLY A 405 -8.31 -14.01 -5.23
CA GLY A 405 -7.28 -13.02 -5.59
C GLY A 405 -6.00 -13.69 -6.11
N CYS A 406 -5.56 -14.77 -5.44
CA CYS A 406 -4.40 -15.56 -5.88
C CYS A 406 -4.64 -16.22 -7.25
N ALA A 407 -5.85 -16.72 -7.55
CA ALA A 407 -6.19 -17.28 -8.84
C ALA A 407 -6.19 -16.24 -9.97
N VAL A 408 -6.63 -15.02 -9.68
CA VAL A 408 -6.54 -13.88 -10.60
C VAL A 408 -5.08 -13.51 -10.83
N LEU A 409 -4.26 -13.47 -9.77
CA LEU A 409 -2.83 -13.20 -9.86
C LEU A 409 -2.11 -14.22 -10.77
N LEU A 410 -2.37 -15.52 -10.58
CA LEU A 410 -1.81 -16.58 -11.43
C LEU A 410 -2.05 -16.29 -12.92
N ARG A 411 -3.29 -15.96 -13.29
CA ARG A 411 -3.64 -15.69 -14.69
C ARG A 411 -3.04 -14.40 -15.22
N ALA A 412 -3.07 -13.34 -14.42
CA ALA A 412 -2.47 -12.06 -14.80
C ALA A 412 -0.96 -12.22 -15.07
N MET A 413 -0.24 -12.94 -14.20
CA MET A 413 1.17 -13.22 -14.37
C MET A 413 1.46 -14.11 -15.60
N LEU A 414 0.63 -15.14 -15.87
CA LEU A 414 0.78 -15.97 -17.07
C LEU A 414 0.55 -15.16 -18.35
N ALA A 415 -0.46 -14.32 -18.39
CA ALA A 415 -0.75 -13.46 -19.53
C ALA A 415 0.41 -12.46 -19.77
N ALA A 416 0.94 -11.86 -18.69
CA ALA A 416 2.07 -10.95 -18.78
C ALA A 416 3.35 -11.66 -19.24
N ALA A 417 3.62 -12.89 -18.78
CA ALA A 417 4.80 -13.64 -19.21
C ALA A 417 4.78 -13.96 -20.71
N GLN A 418 3.60 -14.20 -21.28
CA GLN A 418 3.45 -14.34 -22.75
C GLN A 418 3.65 -12.99 -23.47
N ALA A 419 3.09 -11.90 -22.92
CA ALA A 419 3.22 -10.57 -23.52
C ALA A 419 4.67 -10.05 -23.50
N VAL A 420 5.44 -10.33 -22.45
CA VAL A 420 6.87 -10.01 -22.36
C VAL A 420 7.63 -10.71 -23.48
N ALA A 421 7.42 -12.02 -23.66
CA ALA A 421 8.07 -12.77 -24.72
C ALA A 421 7.72 -12.28 -26.14
N GLN A 422 6.49 -11.84 -26.37
CA GLN A 422 6.05 -11.29 -27.64
C GLN A 422 6.68 -9.92 -27.94
N ARG A 423 6.82 -9.06 -26.93
CA ARG A 423 7.46 -7.73 -27.10
C ARG A 423 8.95 -7.83 -27.44
N GLU A 424 9.66 -8.77 -26.87
CA GLU A 424 11.09 -8.97 -27.13
C GLU A 424 11.36 -9.70 -28.47
N ALA A 425 10.33 -10.32 -29.05
CA ALA A 425 10.42 -11.00 -30.36
C ALA A 425 10.03 -10.07 -31.54
N ALA A 426 9.45 -8.90 -31.28
CA ALA A 426 8.98 -7.92 -32.27
C ALA A 426 10.02 -6.83 -32.54
#